data_2bb9d441ad28bad01bae2af1a6b987e7
#
_entry.id   2bb9d441ad28bad01bae2af1a6b987e7
#
_cell.length_a   1.000
_cell.length_b   1.000
_cell.length_c   1.000
_cell.angle_alpha   90.00
_cell.angle_beta   90.00
_cell.angle_gamma   90.00
#
_symmetry.space_group_name_H-M   'P 1'
#
loop_
_entity.id
_entity.type
_entity.pdbx_description
1 polymer ?
#
loop_
_entity_poly.entity_id
_entity_poly.type
_entity_poly.pdbx_seq_one_letter_code
_entity_poly.pdbx_strand_id
1 'polypeptide(L)'
;MFGPIVTLKSFDFDVHPLVLNVFFTKKSCEEHFRSITFSKNGQKNKKFSVKIKFFSFIVPKFIKSIQGVPVYRNSNPIKTLKISVDFLQKGESLIVYPDINYKANYDVVSDIYDGFLILSRLFKKRTGKELKFIPLIIDKKNKKIIEKQEVVIYDYQNEFLDKKREIIDKINLKNNSL
;
A
#
# COMPACT_ATOMS: atom_id res chain seq x y z
N MET A 1 11.99 4.94 -2.87
CA MET A 1 10.85 5.13 -3.80
C MET A 1 10.78 4.14 -4.98
N PHE A 2 11.59 3.09 -5.02
CA PHE A 2 11.56 2.11 -6.14
C PHE A 2 10.46 1.04 -6.02
N GLY A 3 10.02 0.73 -4.79
CA GLY A 3 9.08 -0.36 -4.54
C GLY A 3 7.80 -0.32 -5.38
N PRO A 4 6.98 0.73 -5.33
CA PRO A 4 5.69 0.76 -6.02
C PRO A 4 5.79 0.64 -7.54
N ILE A 5 6.81 1.26 -8.16
CA ILE A 5 6.97 1.25 -9.63
C ILE A 5 7.42 -0.13 -10.11
N VAL A 6 8.34 -0.77 -9.40
CA VAL A 6 8.82 -2.12 -9.73
C VAL A 6 7.68 -3.13 -9.57
N THR A 7 6.93 -3.02 -8.48
CA THR A 7 5.82 -3.94 -8.20
C THR A 7 4.75 -3.88 -9.29
N LEU A 8 4.32 -2.66 -9.67
CA LEU A 8 3.28 -2.50 -10.70
C LEU A 8 3.68 -2.99 -12.10
N LYS A 9 4.98 -2.97 -12.42
CA LYS A 9 5.48 -3.47 -13.71
C LYS A 9 5.66 -4.99 -13.76
N SER A 10 5.61 -5.66 -12.62
CA SER A 10 5.92 -7.09 -12.53
C SER A 10 4.68 -7.99 -12.58
N PHE A 11 3.49 -7.40 -12.65
CA PHE A 11 2.25 -8.16 -12.76
C PHE A 11 1.65 -8.02 -14.15
N ASP A 12 1.27 -9.17 -14.74
CA ASP A 12 0.59 -9.27 -16.04
C ASP A 12 -0.95 -9.20 -15.91
N PHE A 13 -1.45 -8.81 -14.72
CA PHE A 13 -2.88 -8.71 -14.43
C PHE A 13 -3.20 -7.37 -13.73
N ASP A 14 -4.49 -7.00 -13.71
CA ASP A 14 -4.95 -5.74 -13.15
C ASP A 14 -4.75 -5.68 -11.63
N VAL A 15 -3.86 -4.77 -11.23
CA VAL A 15 -3.48 -4.54 -9.84
C VAL A 15 -3.63 -3.08 -9.48
N HIS A 16 -4.41 -2.81 -8.44
CA HIS A 16 -4.72 -1.45 -7.99
C HIS A 16 -4.01 -1.12 -6.68
N PRO A 17 -3.08 -0.15 -6.67
CA PRO A 17 -2.39 0.22 -5.45
C PRO A 17 -3.29 1.06 -4.53
N LEU A 18 -3.24 0.76 -3.22
CA LEU A 18 -3.80 1.64 -2.20
C LEU A 18 -2.86 2.82 -1.97
N VAL A 19 -3.32 4.02 -2.26
CA VAL A 19 -2.51 5.24 -2.22
C VAL A 19 -3.21 6.31 -1.38
N LEU A 20 -2.46 7.04 -0.55
CA LEU A 20 -3.01 8.14 0.24
C LEU A 20 -3.78 9.12 -0.65
N ASN A 21 -4.98 9.51 -0.25
CA ASN A 21 -5.86 10.40 -1.00
C ASN A 21 -5.24 11.76 -1.33
N VAL A 22 -4.24 12.19 -0.56
CA VAL A 22 -3.50 13.44 -0.81
C VAL A 22 -2.79 13.48 -2.17
N PHE A 23 -2.50 12.32 -2.75
CA PHE A 23 -1.84 12.22 -4.06
C PHE A 23 -2.79 12.23 -5.26
N PHE A 24 -4.12 12.33 -5.05
CA PHE A 24 -5.11 12.31 -6.14
C PHE A 24 -5.42 13.68 -6.73
N THR A 25 -5.06 14.78 -6.04
CA THR A 25 -5.22 16.14 -6.55
C THR A 25 -3.91 16.90 -6.55
N LYS A 26 -3.75 17.82 -7.51
CA LYS A 26 -2.54 18.65 -7.59
C LYS A 26 -2.29 19.44 -6.30
N LYS A 27 -3.35 20.06 -5.75
CA LYS A 27 -3.27 20.92 -4.56
C LYS A 27 -2.81 20.14 -3.34
N SER A 28 -3.49 19.05 -3.00
CA SER A 28 -3.13 18.24 -1.82
C SER A 28 -1.78 17.56 -1.96
N CYS A 29 -1.42 17.15 -3.18
CA CYS A 29 -0.11 16.58 -3.49
C CYS A 29 1.01 17.61 -3.29
N GLU A 30 0.81 18.85 -3.76
CA GLU A 30 1.77 19.94 -3.56
C GLU A 30 1.94 20.29 -2.07
N GLU A 31 0.85 20.40 -1.32
CA GLU A 31 0.87 20.64 0.13
C GLU A 31 1.63 19.53 0.87
N HIS A 32 1.38 18.27 0.53
CA HIS A 32 2.06 17.12 1.12
C HIS A 32 3.56 17.11 0.81
N PHE A 33 3.94 17.38 -0.43
CA PHE A 33 5.36 17.47 -0.82
C PHE A 33 6.08 18.61 -0.09
N ARG A 34 5.42 19.76 0.09
CA ARG A 34 6.00 20.91 0.81
C ARG A 34 6.17 20.64 2.30
N SER A 35 5.21 19.97 2.93
CA SER A 35 5.16 19.81 4.39
C SER A 35 5.91 18.58 4.89
N ILE A 36 5.97 17.50 4.09
CA ILE A 36 6.49 16.21 4.54
C ILE A 36 7.69 15.74 3.72
N THR A 37 7.53 15.61 2.39
CA THR A 37 8.54 14.93 1.56
C THR A 37 9.80 15.75 1.36
N PHE A 38 9.66 17.05 1.13
CA PHE A 38 10.78 17.97 0.88
C PHE A 38 11.00 18.97 2.01
N SER A 39 10.41 18.75 3.18
CA SER A 39 10.71 19.53 4.37
C SER A 39 11.94 18.97 5.07
N LYS A 40 12.90 19.83 5.42
CA LYS A 40 13.99 19.53 6.35
C LYS A 40 13.66 20.23 7.67
N ASN A 41 13.51 19.50 8.76
CA ASN A 41 13.20 20.04 10.10
C ASN A 41 11.97 20.98 10.15
N GLY A 42 10.90 20.65 9.40
CA GLY A 42 9.69 21.49 9.36
C GLY A 42 9.81 22.80 8.56
N GLN A 43 10.98 23.14 8.05
CA GLN A 43 11.18 24.36 7.26
C GLN A 43 10.90 24.12 5.77
N LYS A 44 10.09 25.02 5.19
CA LYS A 44 9.75 25.02 3.74
C LYS A 44 11.01 25.36 2.93
N ASN A 45 11.55 24.36 2.25
CA ASN A 45 12.78 24.55 1.46
C ASN A 45 12.43 25.13 0.08
N LYS A 46 12.71 26.43 -0.12
CA LYS A 46 12.41 27.16 -1.37
C LYS A 46 13.11 26.56 -2.60
N LYS A 47 14.26 25.89 -2.43
CA LYS A 47 15.06 25.29 -3.52
C LYS A 47 14.33 24.18 -4.28
N PHE A 48 13.30 23.52 -3.67
CA PHE A 48 12.56 22.43 -4.32
C PHE A 48 11.24 22.86 -4.96
N SER A 49 10.94 24.19 -5.02
CA SER A 49 9.64 24.68 -5.49
C SER A 49 9.28 24.19 -6.91
N VAL A 50 10.23 24.19 -7.83
CA VAL A 50 10.00 23.75 -9.22
C VAL A 50 9.75 22.24 -9.28
N LYS A 51 10.56 21.44 -8.57
CA LYS A 51 10.37 19.98 -8.49
C LYS A 51 9.03 19.62 -7.89
N ILE A 52 8.63 20.32 -6.82
CA ILE A 52 7.33 20.09 -6.17
C ILE A 52 6.18 20.36 -7.14
N LYS A 53 6.19 21.49 -7.86
CA LYS A 53 5.17 21.82 -8.85
C LYS A 53 5.11 20.77 -9.97
N PHE A 54 6.24 20.31 -10.45
CA PHE A 54 6.34 19.28 -11.49
C PHE A 54 5.75 17.94 -11.00
N PHE A 55 6.20 17.44 -9.85
CA PHE A 55 5.69 16.20 -9.29
C PHE A 55 4.21 16.27 -8.91
N SER A 56 3.75 17.41 -8.35
CA SER A 56 2.33 17.57 -8.02
C SER A 56 1.42 17.62 -9.25
N PHE A 57 1.95 17.88 -10.43
CA PHE A 57 1.22 17.79 -11.69
C PHE A 57 1.18 16.36 -12.25
N ILE A 58 2.31 15.62 -12.18
CA ILE A 58 2.43 14.29 -12.79
C ILE A 58 1.83 13.20 -11.91
N VAL A 59 2.12 13.21 -10.59
CA VAL A 59 1.75 12.13 -9.68
C VAL A 59 0.23 11.85 -9.67
N PRO A 60 -0.66 12.86 -9.58
CA PRO A 60 -2.10 12.58 -9.60
C PRO A 60 -2.58 11.94 -10.91
N LYS A 61 -1.99 12.33 -12.05
CA LYS A 61 -2.32 11.75 -13.34
C LYS A 61 -1.88 10.29 -13.42
N PHE A 62 -0.66 10.01 -12.99
CA PHE A 62 -0.12 8.65 -12.93
C PHE A 62 -0.96 7.74 -12.04
N ILE A 63 -1.30 8.19 -10.82
CA ILE A 63 -2.11 7.40 -9.89
C ILE A 63 -3.50 7.10 -10.46
N LYS A 64 -4.10 8.05 -11.14
CA LYS A 64 -5.38 7.84 -11.82
C LYS A 64 -5.26 6.87 -12.99
N SER A 65 -4.18 6.92 -13.77
CA SER A 65 -3.97 6.02 -14.92
C SER A 65 -3.81 4.56 -14.51
N ILE A 66 -3.24 4.30 -13.33
CA ILE A 66 -3.13 2.94 -12.75
C ILE A 66 -4.33 2.58 -11.87
N GLN A 67 -5.42 3.33 -11.94
CA GLN A 67 -6.63 3.14 -11.15
C GLN A 67 -6.37 2.96 -9.65
N GLY A 68 -5.45 3.75 -9.08
CA GLY A 68 -5.12 3.69 -7.66
C GLY A 68 -6.34 3.90 -6.76
N VAL A 69 -6.43 3.15 -5.67
CA VAL A 69 -7.50 3.26 -4.69
C VAL A 69 -7.14 4.30 -3.63
N PRO A 70 -7.95 5.36 -3.46
CA PRO A 70 -7.65 6.41 -2.49
C PRO A 70 -7.85 5.92 -1.05
N VAL A 71 -6.81 6.09 -0.21
CA VAL A 71 -6.86 5.79 1.22
C VAL A 71 -7.18 7.04 2.01
N TYR A 72 -8.35 7.08 2.62
CA TYR A 72 -8.84 8.17 3.47
C TYR A 72 -8.60 7.81 4.95
N ARG A 73 -7.43 8.18 5.50
CA ARG A 73 -7.07 7.78 6.89
C ARG A 73 -7.95 8.44 7.95
N ASN A 74 -8.25 9.73 7.81
CA ASN A 74 -8.85 10.54 8.88
C ASN A 74 -10.28 11.01 8.58
N SER A 75 -10.73 10.97 7.34
CA SER A 75 -12.02 11.58 6.96
C SER A 75 -13.11 10.56 6.63
N ASN A 76 -12.81 9.50 5.93
CA ASN A 76 -13.80 8.51 5.53
C ASN A 76 -13.16 7.15 5.18
N PRO A 77 -12.65 6.38 6.14
CA PRO A 77 -12.03 5.08 5.87
C PRO A 77 -12.99 4.08 5.20
N ILE A 78 -14.28 4.19 5.48
CA ILE A 78 -15.32 3.33 4.88
C ILE A 78 -15.34 3.47 3.36
N LYS A 79 -15.09 4.68 2.83
CA LYS A 79 -15.05 4.91 1.38
C LYS A 79 -13.91 4.12 0.72
N THR A 80 -12.72 4.09 1.33
CA THR A 80 -11.60 3.26 0.88
C THR A 80 -12.01 1.79 0.80
N LEU A 81 -12.61 1.28 1.89
CA LEU A 81 -13.01 -0.13 1.99
C LEU A 81 -14.06 -0.51 0.94
N LYS A 82 -15.05 0.36 0.69
CA LYS A 82 -16.07 0.11 -0.34
C LYS A 82 -15.44 0.01 -1.73
N ILE A 83 -14.62 0.98 -2.12
CA ILE A 83 -13.92 0.97 -3.41
C ILE A 83 -13.05 -0.27 -3.54
N SER A 84 -12.32 -0.64 -2.48
CA SER A 84 -11.47 -1.84 -2.45
C SER A 84 -12.28 -3.12 -2.69
N VAL A 85 -13.41 -3.28 -2.01
CA VAL A 85 -14.27 -4.46 -2.20
C VAL A 85 -14.88 -4.48 -3.60
N ASP A 86 -15.21 -3.33 -4.20
CA ASP A 86 -15.75 -3.27 -5.56
C ASP A 86 -14.74 -3.79 -6.61
N PHE A 87 -13.44 -3.47 -6.47
CA PHE A 87 -12.38 -4.03 -7.31
C PHE A 87 -12.22 -5.54 -7.08
N LEU A 88 -12.12 -5.96 -5.83
CA LEU A 88 -11.98 -7.39 -5.48
C LEU A 88 -13.14 -8.24 -5.99
N GLN A 89 -14.38 -7.72 -6.01
CA GLN A 89 -15.54 -8.42 -6.56
C GLN A 89 -15.47 -8.67 -8.06
N LYS A 90 -14.79 -7.80 -8.79
CA LYS A 90 -14.55 -7.96 -10.24
C LYS A 90 -13.45 -8.98 -10.53
N GLY A 91 -12.79 -9.52 -9.49
CA GLY A 91 -11.64 -10.41 -9.62
C GLY A 91 -10.31 -9.68 -9.78
N GLU A 92 -10.31 -8.34 -9.61
CA GLU A 92 -9.11 -7.53 -9.69
C GLU A 92 -8.33 -7.59 -8.36
N SER A 93 -7.04 -7.32 -8.39
CA SER A 93 -6.16 -7.44 -7.23
C SER A 93 -5.80 -6.06 -6.65
N LEU A 94 -5.58 -6.01 -5.33
CA LEU A 94 -5.12 -4.80 -4.64
C LEU A 94 -3.69 -4.97 -4.14
N ILE A 95 -2.90 -3.91 -4.25
CA ILE A 95 -1.58 -3.84 -3.61
C ILE A 95 -1.64 -2.89 -2.43
N VAL A 96 -1.16 -3.36 -1.28
CA VAL A 96 -1.04 -2.58 -0.05
C VAL A 96 0.43 -2.47 0.35
N TYR A 97 0.85 -1.25 0.70
CA TYR A 97 2.16 -0.98 1.28
C TYR A 97 1.95 -0.66 2.76
N PRO A 98 1.98 -1.67 3.63
CA PRO A 98 1.53 -1.51 5.02
C PRO A 98 2.59 -0.94 5.96
N ASP A 99 3.77 -0.58 5.47
CA ASP A 99 4.88 -0.10 6.28
C ASP A 99 4.51 1.11 7.13
N ILE A 100 4.75 1.05 8.44
CA ILE A 100 4.52 2.16 9.38
C ILE A 100 5.66 3.15 9.33
N ASN A 101 6.91 2.69 9.21
CA ASN A 101 8.12 3.51 9.25
C ASN A 101 8.84 3.61 7.90
N TYR A 102 8.50 4.62 7.11
CA TYR A 102 9.18 4.91 5.82
C TYR A 102 10.61 5.44 5.95
N LYS A 103 11.04 5.87 7.16
CA LYS A 103 12.33 6.55 7.38
C LYS A 103 13.40 5.65 7.98
N ALA A 104 13.05 4.49 8.45
CA ALA A 104 14.00 3.59 9.07
C ALA A 104 14.53 2.60 8.02
N ASN A 105 15.85 2.50 7.91
CA ASN A 105 16.53 1.41 7.21
C ASN A 105 16.44 0.12 8.06
N TYR A 106 15.21 -0.33 8.32
CA TYR A 106 15.04 -1.60 9.01
C TYR A 106 14.91 -2.71 7.98
N ASP A 107 15.78 -3.69 8.11
CA ASP A 107 15.67 -4.96 7.36
C ASP A 107 14.52 -5.83 7.91
N VAL A 108 13.95 -5.46 9.05
CA VAL A 108 12.88 -6.18 9.75
C VAL A 108 11.67 -5.29 9.96
N VAL A 109 10.50 -5.75 9.52
CA VAL A 109 9.20 -5.13 9.77
C VAL A 109 8.70 -5.58 11.14
N SER A 110 8.58 -4.65 12.08
CA SER A 110 8.10 -4.95 13.45
C SER A 110 6.58 -4.86 13.57
N ASP A 111 5.96 -4.00 12.77
CA ASP A 111 4.50 -3.82 12.75
C ASP A 111 4.02 -3.27 11.40
N ILE A 112 2.73 -3.47 11.10
CA ILE A 112 2.07 -3.04 9.86
C ILE A 112 0.80 -2.26 10.15
N TYR A 113 0.43 -1.36 9.24
CA TYR A 113 -0.93 -0.82 9.21
C TYR A 113 -1.90 -1.93 8.83
N ASP A 114 -2.69 -2.38 9.76
CA ASP A 114 -3.54 -3.58 9.65
C ASP A 114 -4.98 -3.31 9.19
N GLY A 115 -5.36 -2.04 9.07
CA GLY A 115 -6.73 -1.66 8.69
C GLY A 115 -7.22 -2.25 7.36
N PHE A 116 -6.33 -2.69 6.47
CA PHE A 116 -6.73 -3.36 5.23
C PHE A 116 -7.17 -4.82 5.46
N LEU A 117 -6.79 -5.45 6.56
CA LEU A 117 -7.16 -6.84 6.85
C LEU A 117 -8.67 -7.02 7.06
N ILE A 118 -9.39 -5.95 7.42
CA ILE A 118 -10.86 -5.96 7.52
C ILE A 118 -11.52 -6.27 6.16
N LEU A 119 -10.80 -6.12 5.05
CA LEU A 119 -11.29 -6.48 3.72
C LEU A 119 -11.67 -7.95 3.64
N SER A 120 -11.02 -8.86 4.39
CA SER A 120 -11.39 -10.27 4.47
C SER A 120 -12.86 -10.44 4.89
N ARG A 121 -13.24 -9.79 5.99
CA ARG A 121 -14.61 -9.83 6.52
C ARG A 121 -15.61 -9.19 5.55
N LEU A 122 -15.27 -8.03 4.99
CA LEU A 122 -16.18 -7.30 4.10
C LEU A 122 -16.38 -8.04 2.77
N PHE A 123 -15.32 -8.59 2.21
CA PHE A 123 -15.36 -9.38 0.98
C PHE A 123 -16.17 -10.67 1.17
N LYS A 124 -15.89 -11.42 2.24
CA LYS A 124 -16.65 -12.63 2.61
C LYS A 124 -18.14 -12.33 2.79
N LYS A 125 -18.47 -11.26 3.53
CA LYS A 125 -19.87 -10.84 3.73
C LYS A 125 -20.59 -10.54 2.42
N ARG A 126 -19.87 -10.01 1.43
CA ARG A 126 -20.46 -9.53 0.17
C ARG A 126 -20.49 -10.61 -0.92
N THR A 127 -19.53 -11.54 -0.92
CA THR A 127 -19.36 -12.52 -1.99
C THR A 127 -19.54 -13.98 -1.55
N GLY A 128 -19.52 -14.25 -0.25
CA GLY A 128 -19.47 -15.61 0.31
C GLY A 128 -18.10 -16.29 0.17
N LYS A 129 -17.10 -15.61 -0.43
CA LYS A 129 -15.77 -16.17 -0.72
C LYS A 129 -14.73 -15.64 0.25
N GLU A 130 -13.68 -16.40 0.47
CA GLU A 130 -12.52 -15.98 1.26
C GLU A 130 -11.58 -15.09 0.44
N LEU A 131 -10.98 -14.08 1.11
CA LEU A 131 -9.98 -13.21 0.53
C LEU A 131 -8.58 -13.72 0.89
N LYS A 132 -7.71 -13.82 -0.10
CA LYS A 132 -6.33 -14.24 0.05
C LYS A 132 -5.41 -13.02 0.17
N PHE A 133 -4.54 -13.03 1.16
CA PHE A 133 -3.46 -12.06 1.30
C PHE A 133 -2.15 -12.74 0.90
N ILE A 134 -1.45 -12.18 -0.08
CA ILE A 134 -0.18 -12.70 -0.57
C ILE A 134 0.93 -11.74 -0.14
N PRO A 135 1.73 -12.07 0.88
CA PRO A 135 2.86 -11.25 1.27
C PRO A 135 3.92 -11.23 0.16
N LEU A 136 4.39 -10.02 -0.20
CA LEU A 136 5.36 -9.81 -1.25
C LEU A 136 6.65 -9.22 -0.68
N ILE A 137 7.79 -9.76 -1.10
CA ILE A 137 9.10 -9.22 -0.77
C ILE A 137 9.77 -8.71 -2.04
N ILE A 138 10.30 -7.48 -1.97
CA ILE A 138 11.05 -6.90 -3.09
C ILE A 138 12.53 -7.18 -2.87
N ASP A 139 13.09 -8.07 -3.67
CA ASP A 139 14.53 -8.28 -3.76
C ASP A 139 15.15 -7.18 -4.63
N LYS A 140 15.72 -6.18 -3.96
CA LYS A 140 16.34 -5.03 -4.61
C LYS A 140 17.61 -5.42 -5.38
N LYS A 141 18.34 -6.44 -4.93
CA LYS A 141 19.60 -6.90 -5.52
C LYS A 141 19.34 -7.54 -6.89
N ASN A 142 18.37 -8.45 -6.93
CA ASN A 142 18.02 -9.21 -8.13
C ASN A 142 16.87 -8.57 -8.92
N LYS A 143 16.31 -7.44 -8.45
CA LYS A 143 15.16 -6.72 -9.06
C LYS A 143 13.96 -7.64 -9.29
N LYS A 144 13.70 -8.54 -8.36
CA LYS A 144 12.60 -9.52 -8.42
C LYS A 144 11.61 -9.31 -7.28
N ILE A 145 10.37 -9.70 -7.52
CA ILE A 145 9.36 -9.86 -6.49
C ILE A 145 9.31 -11.33 -6.10
N ILE A 146 9.31 -11.57 -4.80
CA ILE A 146 9.19 -12.91 -4.22
C ILE A 146 7.82 -12.97 -3.55
N GLU A 147 6.95 -13.81 -4.08
CA GLU A 147 5.66 -14.11 -3.48
C GLU A 147 5.84 -15.14 -2.38
N LYS A 148 5.22 -14.90 -1.23
CA LYS A 148 5.16 -15.85 -0.12
C LYS A 148 3.82 -16.58 -0.13
N GLN A 149 3.74 -17.67 0.64
CA GLN A 149 2.50 -18.41 0.78
C GLN A 149 1.36 -17.50 1.25
N GLU A 150 0.20 -17.66 0.63
CA GLU A 150 -1.01 -16.91 0.96
C GLU A 150 -1.44 -17.09 2.43
N VAL A 151 -2.07 -16.04 2.96
CA VAL A 151 -2.71 -16.03 4.28
C VAL A 151 -4.19 -15.77 4.09
N VAL A 152 -5.04 -16.59 4.71
CA VAL A 152 -6.49 -16.43 4.69
C VAL A 152 -6.98 -16.23 6.12
N ILE A 153 -7.91 -15.29 6.29
CA ILE A 153 -8.56 -15.03 7.58
C ILE A 153 -9.99 -15.56 7.48
N TYR A 154 -10.25 -16.71 8.07
CA TYR A 154 -11.58 -17.36 8.05
C TYR A 154 -12.52 -16.76 9.10
N ASP A 155 -11.99 -16.48 10.28
CA ASP A 155 -12.70 -15.82 11.37
C ASP A 155 -11.96 -14.55 11.81
N TYR A 156 -12.42 -13.42 11.28
CA TYR A 156 -11.79 -12.12 11.56
C TYR A 156 -11.74 -11.76 13.04
N GLN A 157 -12.73 -12.19 13.83
CA GLN A 157 -12.80 -11.81 15.25
C GLN A 157 -11.78 -12.59 16.09
N ASN A 158 -11.62 -13.89 15.80
CA ASN A 158 -10.78 -14.77 16.60
C ASN A 158 -9.34 -14.90 16.05
N GLU A 159 -9.16 -14.81 14.75
CA GLU A 159 -7.86 -15.08 14.10
C GLU A 159 -7.06 -13.81 13.75
N PHE A 160 -7.63 -12.61 13.89
CA PHE A 160 -7.03 -11.37 13.40
C PHE A 160 -5.58 -11.16 13.85
N LEU A 161 -5.30 -11.29 15.15
CA LEU A 161 -3.97 -11.04 15.69
C LEU A 161 -2.95 -12.08 15.23
N ASP A 162 -3.34 -13.34 15.16
CA ASP A 162 -2.45 -14.42 14.73
C ASP A 162 -2.14 -14.32 13.23
N LYS A 163 -3.14 -14.02 12.43
CA LYS A 163 -2.97 -13.82 11.00
C LYS A 163 -2.17 -12.55 10.67
N LYS A 164 -2.34 -11.48 11.46
CA LYS A 164 -1.49 -10.29 11.35
C LYS A 164 -0.02 -10.66 11.61
N ARG A 165 0.27 -11.43 12.66
CA ARG A 165 1.62 -11.91 12.95
C ARG A 165 2.17 -12.79 11.83
N GLU A 166 1.37 -13.75 11.34
CA GLU A 166 1.75 -14.62 10.23
C GLU A 166 2.16 -13.80 8.98
N ILE A 167 1.45 -12.73 8.66
CA ILE A 167 1.80 -11.83 7.54
C ILE A 167 3.15 -11.14 7.80
N ILE A 168 3.36 -10.61 9.02
CA ILE A 168 4.61 -9.93 9.41
C ILE A 168 5.79 -10.90 9.30
N ASP A 169 5.63 -12.10 9.83
CA ASP A 169 6.67 -13.13 9.79
C ASP A 169 7.02 -13.52 8.35
N LYS A 170 6.02 -13.70 7.49
CA LYS A 170 6.24 -14.02 6.07
C LYS A 170 6.96 -12.90 5.31
N ILE A 171 6.71 -11.64 5.64
CA ILE A 171 7.43 -10.49 5.08
C ILE A 171 8.89 -10.48 5.56
N ASN A 172 9.15 -10.89 6.81
CA ASN A 172 10.48 -10.88 7.42
C ASN A 172 11.34 -12.10 7.07
N LEU A 173 10.76 -13.20 6.57
CA LEU A 173 11.49 -14.44 6.20
C LEU A 173 12.55 -14.24 5.07
N LYS A 174 12.90 -12.99 4.76
CA LYS A 174 13.96 -12.66 3.81
C LYS A 174 15.36 -13.11 4.28
N ASN A 175 15.57 -13.31 5.57
CA ASN A 175 16.90 -13.41 6.15
C ASN A 175 17.40 -14.85 6.38
N ASN A 176 16.58 -15.89 6.12
CA ASN A 176 16.95 -17.28 6.42
C ASN A 176 17.16 -18.18 5.20
N SER A 177 17.28 -17.62 3.99
CA SER A 177 17.52 -18.41 2.78
C SER A 177 18.42 -17.65 1.81
N LEU A 178 19.68 -17.47 2.24
CA LEU A 178 20.84 -17.21 1.38
C LEU A 178 22.04 -17.98 1.93
#